data_b7703a47fa3cda884f12b8b979385f7d
#
_entry.id   b7703a47fa3cda884f12b8b979385f7d
#
_cell.length_a   1.000
_cell.length_b   1.000
_cell.length_c   1.000
_cell.angle_alpha   90.00
_cell.angle_beta   90.00
_cell.angle_gamma   90.00
#
_symmetry.space_group_name_H-M   'P 1'
#
loop_
_entity.id
_entity.type
_entity.pdbx_description
1 polymer ?
#
loop_
_entity_poly.entity_id
_entity_poly.type
_entity_poly.pdbx_seq_one_letter_code
_entity_poly.pdbx_strand_id
1 'polypeptide(L)'
;MELEALKASWNKLDERLAETEIVNLRVVKEVIQQKTKSAYEGIIGQNLYTLVVNFLIICVVFPYVYMNTPIRTVSFAIVEGLMVIGLITMIRKLMLWSKFDLDGKKSNELSGLVLNYKKICQNEKLWTIVIVATGFISFYISELGFNPCYQFEVSRVLLVVGLTLITFVIAFGIGIWQIRRHAQQLQEIERGLEELREFEK
;
A
#
# COMPACT_ATOMS: atom_id res chain seq x y z
N MET A 1 -33.63 58.44 -12.56
CA MET A 1 -33.96 57.59 -11.39
C MET A 1 -33.98 56.08 -11.70
N GLU A 2 -34.64 55.62 -12.77
CA GLU A 2 -34.66 54.15 -13.08
C GLU A 2 -33.30 53.57 -13.48
N LEU A 3 -32.46 54.33 -14.20
CA LEU A 3 -31.14 53.83 -14.67
C LEU A 3 -30.15 53.64 -13.51
N GLU A 4 -30.19 54.48 -12.50
CA GLU A 4 -29.37 54.34 -11.29
C GLU A 4 -29.81 53.23 -10.38
N ALA A 5 -31.12 52.97 -10.28
CA ALA A 5 -31.68 51.84 -9.55
C ALA A 5 -31.34 50.50 -10.25
N LEU A 6 -31.36 50.46 -11.58
CA LEU A 6 -30.94 49.29 -12.37
C LEU A 6 -29.44 49.01 -12.19
N LYS A 7 -28.59 50.05 -12.26
CA LYS A 7 -27.14 49.91 -12.03
C LYS A 7 -26.81 49.45 -10.62
N ALA A 8 -27.54 49.89 -9.61
CA ALA A 8 -27.36 49.44 -8.23
C ALA A 8 -27.79 47.95 -8.06
N SER A 9 -28.86 47.52 -8.75
CA SER A 9 -29.28 46.10 -8.71
C SER A 9 -28.30 45.17 -9.42
N TRP A 10 -27.70 45.62 -10.54
CA TRP A 10 -26.64 44.85 -11.25
C TRP A 10 -25.40 44.73 -10.40
N ASN A 11 -24.90 45.78 -9.77
CA ASN A 11 -23.75 45.74 -8.89
C ASN A 11 -23.98 44.75 -7.69
N LYS A 12 -25.18 44.77 -7.13
CA LYS A 12 -25.54 43.85 -6.05
C LYS A 12 -25.65 42.38 -6.52
N LEU A 13 -26.04 42.17 -7.78
CA LEU A 13 -26.07 40.83 -8.40
C LEU A 13 -24.65 40.31 -8.65
N ASP A 14 -23.76 41.16 -9.17
CA ASP A 14 -22.35 40.87 -9.40
C ASP A 14 -21.63 40.51 -8.07
N GLU A 15 -21.88 41.29 -7.02
CA GLU A 15 -21.32 41.01 -5.70
C GLU A 15 -21.78 39.64 -5.13
N ARG A 16 -23.08 39.34 -5.26
CA ARG A 16 -23.61 38.03 -4.88
C ARG A 16 -23.08 36.87 -5.72
N LEU A 17 -22.89 37.07 -7.02
CA LEU A 17 -22.29 36.06 -7.90
C LEU A 17 -20.85 35.79 -7.49
N ALA A 18 -20.06 36.85 -7.24
CA ALA A 18 -18.68 36.72 -6.78
C ALA A 18 -18.58 36.02 -5.43
N GLU A 19 -19.43 36.34 -4.48
CA GLU A 19 -19.51 35.64 -3.18
C GLU A 19 -19.88 34.16 -3.34
N THR A 20 -20.85 33.85 -4.22
CA THR A 20 -21.29 32.48 -4.49
C THR A 20 -20.19 31.68 -5.18
N GLU A 21 -19.43 32.29 -6.10
CA GLU A 21 -18.31 31.65 -6.77
C GLU A 21 -17.17 31.32 -5.79
N ILE A 22 -16.82 32.24 -4.90
CA ILE A 22 -15.81 32.04 -3.85
C ILE A 22 -16.22 30.88 -2.92
N VAL A 23 -17.50 30.85 -2.50
CA VAL A 23 -18.03 29.76 -1.65
C VAL A 23 -17.97 28.43 -2.39
N ASN A 24 -18.37 28.38 -3.66
CA ASN A 24 -18.31 27.16 -4.47
C ASN A 24 -16.89 26.65 -4.63
N LEU A 25 -15.92 27.52 -4.92
CA LEU A 25 -14.50 27.17 -5.04
C LEU A 25 -13.96 26.60 -3.73
N ARG A 26 -14.34 27.19 -2.59
CA ARG A 26 -13.94 26.69 -1.27
C ARG A 26 -14.50 25.30 -0.99
N VAL A 27 -15.78 25.08 -1.28
CA VAL A 27 -16.43 23.76 -1.10
C VAL A 27 -15.79 22.71 -2.00
N VAL A 28 -15.52 23.04 -3.26
CA VAL A 28 -14.84 22.12 -4.19
C VAL A 28 -13.45 21.75 -3.66
N LYS A 29 -12.67 22.74 -3.20
CA LYS A 29 -11.35 22.49 -2.60
C LYS A 29 -11.44 21.58 -1.38
N GLU A 30 -12.38 21.80 -0.48
CA GLU A 30 -12.59 20.98 0.72
C GLU A 30 -12.96 19.53 0.33
N VAL A 31 -13.81 19.33 -0.67
CA VAL A 31 -14.18 18.00 -1.17
C VAL A 31 -12.97 17.26 -1.76
N ILE A 32 -12.12 17.95 -2.53
CA ILE A 32 -10.90 17.36 -3.10
C ILE A 32 -9.92 16.99 -1.99
N GLN A 33 -9.71 17.87 -1.01
CA GLN A 33 -8.87 17.59 0.15
C GLN A 33 -9.37 16.38 0.94
N GLN A 34 -10.67 16.28 1.18
CA GLN A 34 -11.27 15.17 1.90
C GLN A 34 -11.10 13.84 1.17
N LYS A 35 -11.30 13.82 -0.16
CA LYS A 35 -11.07 12.62 -0.98
C LYS A 35 -9.62 12.19 -0.95
N THR A 36 -8.69 13.13 -1.14
CA THR A 36 -7.25 12.88 -1.11
C THR A 36 -6.82 12.34 0.27
N LYS A 37 -7.37 12.91 1.35
CA LYS A 37 -7.12 12.46 2.72
C LYS A 37 -7.66 11.05 2.97
N SER A 38 -8.86 10.75 2.50
CA SER A 38 -9.45 9.40 2.63
C SER A 38 -8.63 8.33 1.89
N ALA A 39 -8.16 8.63 0.66
CA ALA A 39 -7.29 7.72 -0.08
C ALA A 39 -5.94 7.50 0.64
N TYR A 40 -5.35 8.55 1.20
CA TYR A 40 -4.14 8.50 2.02
C TYR A 40 -4.32 7.65 3.27
N GLU A 41 -5.38 7.87 4.05
CA GLU A 41 -5.70 7.09 5.25
C GLU A 41 -5.93 5.61 4.90
N GLY A 42 -6.53 5.33 3.74
CA GLY A 42 -6.71 3.99 3.23
C GLY A 42 -5.38 3.26 2.98
N ILE A 43 -4.39 3.94 2.40
CA ILE A 43 -3.04 3.38 2.17
C ILE A 43 -2.33 3.12 3.50
N ILE A 44 -2.37 4.06 4.44
CA ILE A 44 -1.75 3.89 5.77
C ILE A 44 -2.41 2.74 6.53
N GLY A 45 -3.74 2.71 6.58
CA GLY A 45 -4.47 1.65 7.26
C GLY A 45 -4.15 0.27 6.72
N GLN A 46 -4.07 0.13 5.39
CA GLN A 46 -3.68 -1.13 4.75
C GLN A 46 -2.24 -1.52 5.07
N ASN A 47 -1.29 -0.59 5.02
CA ASN A 47 0.11 -0.86 5.34
C ASN A 47 0.29 -1.22 6.82
N LEU A 48 -0.41 -0.52 7.72
CA LEU A 48 -0.37 -0.80 9.15
C LEU A 48 -0.96 -2.18 9.49
N TYR A 49 -2.13 -2.49 8.90
CA TYR A 49 -2.73 -3.82 9.05
C TYR A 49 -1.77 -4.93 8.59
N THR A 50 -1.17 -4.77 7.41
CA THR A 50 -0.22 -5.76 6.87
C THR A 50 1.02 -5.89 7.75
N LEU A 51 1.52 -4.78 8.33
CA LEU A 51 2.65 -4.79 9.26
C LEU A 51 2.31 -5.58 10.53
N VAL A 52 1.15 -5.33 11.14
CA VAL A 52 0.71 -6.04 12.35
C VAL A 52 0.54 -7.54 12.09
N VAL A 53 -0.10 -7.90 10.96
CA VAL A 53 -0.28 -9.31 10.58
C VAL A 53 1.07 -9.99 10.35
N ASN A 54 2.00 -9.37 9.62
CA ASN A 54 3.34 -9.92 9.42
C ASN A 54 4.10 -10.10 10.74
N PHE A 55 4.01 -9.12 11.63
CA PHE A 55 4.64 -9.21 12.96
C PHE A 55 4.09 -10.38 13.77
N LEU A 56 2.77 -10.58 13.79
CA LEU A 56 2.14 -11.73 14.44
C LEU A 56 2.56 -13.06 13.82
N ILE A 57 2.67 -13.13 12.50
CA ILE A 57 3.14 -14.33 11.81
C ILE A 57 4.57 -14.66 12.24
N ILE A 58 5.49 -13.69 12.24
CA ILE A 58 6.90 -13.90 12.62
C ILE A 58 7.02 -14.30 14.09
N CYS A 59 6.31 -13.61 14.99
CA CYS A 59 6.51 -13.81 16.43
C CYS A 59 5.72 -14.99 17.03
N VAL A 60 4.59 -15.39 16.41
CA VAL A 60 3.68 -16.40 16.98
C VAL A 60 3.56 -17.62 16.06
N VAL A 61 3.18 -17.41 14.80
CA VAL A 61 2.84 -18.52 13.90
C VAL A 61 4.10 -19.30 13.52
N PHE A 62 5.16 -18.65 13.12
CA PHE A 62 6.39 -19.34 12.72
C PHE A 62 7.05 -20.13 13.85
N PRO A 63 7.27 -19.60 15.05
CA PRO A 63 7.80 -20.38 16.17
C PRO A 63 6.91 -21.57 16.52
N TYR A 64 5.57 -21.39 16.49
CA TYR A 64 4.65 -22.49 16.74
C TYR A 64 4.76 -23.59 15.68
N VAL A 65 4.83 -23.23 14.40
CA VAL A 65 5.01 -24.20 13.30
C VAL A 65 6.34 -24.90 13.43
N TYR A 66 7.43 -24.20 13.73
CA TYR A 66 8.76 -24.79 13.93
C TYR A 66 8.80 -25.82 15.05
N MET A 67 8.11 -25.54 16.16
CA MET A 67 8.06 -26.47 17.32
C MET A 67 7.23 -27.73 17.04
N ASN A 68 6.22 -27.65 16.16
CA ASN A 68 5.27 -28.73 15.94
C ASN A 68 5.45 -29.48 14.61
N THR A 69 6.41 -29.06 13.77
CA THR A 69 6.66 -29.68 12.47
C THR A 69 8.14 -30.05 12.32
N PRO A 70 8.46 -31.16 11.61
CA PRO A 70 9.84 -31.61 11.41
C PRO A 70 10.54 -30.76 10.31
N ILE A 71 10.47 -29.43 10.41
CA ILE A 71 11.14 -28.50 9.49
C ILE A 71 12.60 -28.32 9.91
N ARG A 72 13.51 -28.35 8.94
CA ARG A 72 14.92 -28.08 9.20
C ARG A 72 15.14 -26.63 9.61
N THR A 73 16.03 -26.42 10.58
CA THR A 73 16.39 -25.06 11.08
C THR A 73 16.85 -24.13 9.96
N VAL A 74 17.56 -24.66 8.94
CA VAL A 74 18.02 -23.86 7.78
C VAL A 74 16.83 -23.36 6.96
N SER A 75 15.86 -24.25 6.66
CA SER A 75 14.66 -23.90 5.91
C SER A 75 13.82 -22.87 6.65
N PHE A 76 13.68 -23.04 7.95
CA PHE A 76 13.01 -22.10 8.83
C PHE A 76 13.69 -20.71 8.79
N ALA A 77 15.01 -20.67 8.98
CA ALA A 77 15.77 -19.42 8.98
C ALA A 77 15.68 -18.67 7.63
N ILE A 78 15.63 -19.38 6.51
CA ILE A 78 15.45 -18.77 5.18
C ILE A 78 14.10 -18.05 5.11
N VAL A 79 13.01 -18.73 5.46
CA VAL A 79 11.66 -18.17 5.37
C VAL A 79 11.49 -17.00 6.35
N GLU A 80 11.94 -17.17 7.59
CA GLU A 80 11.87 -16.11 8.60
C GLU A 80 12.68 -14.88 8.21
N GLY A 81 13.89 -15.07 7.68
CA GLY A 81 14.73 -13.99 7.15
C GLY A 81 14.05 -13.20 6.03
N LEU A 82 13.34 -13.86 5.11
CA LEU A 82 12.57 -13.20 4.06
C LEU A 82 11.40 -12.38 4.63
N MET A 83 10.72 -12.88 5.64
CA MET A 83 9.63 -12.16 6.29
C MET A 83 10.13 -10.92 7.06
N VAL A 84 11.29 -11.00 7.71
CA VAL A 84 11.93 -9.86 8.37
C VAL A 84 12.32 -8.78 7.34
N ILE A 85 12.86 -9.16 6.19
CA ILE A 85 13.15 -8.20 5.10
C ILE A 85 11.86 -7.51 4.64
N GLY A 86 10.78 -8.26 4.45
CA GLY A 86 9.46 -7.72 4.13
C GLY A 86 8.95 -6.71 5.18
N LEU A 87 9.14 -7.01 6.46
CA LEU A 87 8.76 -6.14 7.56
C LEU A 87 9.55 -4.82 7.56
N ILE A 88 10.86 -4.87 7.32
CA ILE A 88 11.72 -3.68 7.22
C ILE A 88 11.26 -2.78 6.05
N THR A 89 10.93 -3.35 4.91
CA THR A 89 10.45 -2.56 3.75
C THR A 89 9.10 -1.88 4.04
N MET A 90 8.19 -2.56 4.76
CA MET A 90 6.93 -1.98 5.22
C MET A 90 7.11 -0.80 6.18
N ILE A 91 8.02 -0.94 7.15
CA ILE A 91 8.34 0.16 8.08
C ILE A 91 8.88 1.37 7.32
N ARG A 92 9.77 1.17 6.33
CA ARG A 92 10.29 2.27 5.50
C ARG A 92 9.18 3.00 4.74
N LYS A 93 8.19 2.27 4.21
CA LYS A 93 7.02 2.87 3.55
C LYS A 93 6.18 3.70 4.50
N LEU A 94 5.90 3.19 5.70
CA LEU A 94 5.16 3.93 6.72
C LEU A 94 5.89 5.20 7.15
N MET A 95 7.22 5.15 7.33
CA MET A 95 8.03 6.33 7.64
C MET A 95 7.99 7.39 6.52
N LEU A 96 7.91 6.97 5.25
CA LEU A 96 7.78 7.92 4.15
C LEU A 96 6.41 8.61 4.18
N TRP A 97 5.35 7.83 4.42
CA TRP A 97 3.99 8.35 4.51
C TRP A 97 3.75 9.21 5.75
N SER A 98 4.44 8.99 6.86
CA SER A 98 4.33 9.85 8.05
C SER A 98 4.74 11.31 7.80
N LYS A 99 5.46 11.57 6.70
CA LYS A 99 5.85 12.92 6.25
C LYS A 99 4.78 13.60 5.37
N PHE A 100 3.71 12.89 5.04
CA PHE A 100 2.64 13.41 4.20
C PHE A 100 1.68 14.22 5.08
N ASP A 101 1.63 15.53 4.84
CA ASP A 101 0.78 16.48 5.57
C ASP A 101 0.11 17.40 4.56
N LEU A 102 -1.20 17.20 4.37
CA LEU A 102 -2.01 17.96 3.40
C LEU A 102 -2.25 19.40 3.84
N ASP A 103 -2.23 19.67 5.14
CA ASP A 103 -2.57 20.99 5.68
C ASP A 103 -1.34 21.90 5.80
N GLY A 104 -0.14 21.29 5.99
CA GLY A 104 1.10 22.04 6.22
C GLY A 104 2.02 22.16 5.02
N LYS A 105 1.81 21.40 3.92
CA LYS A 105 2.72 21.36 2.77
C LYS A 105 2.04 21.77 1.48
N LYS A 106 2.84 22.39 0.58
CA LYS A 106 2.37 22.73 -0.78
C LYS A 106 2.16 21.49 -1.63
N SER A 107 1.19 21.53 -2.54
CA SER A 107 0.84 20.41 -3.45
C SER A 107 2.05 19.88 -4.22
N ASN A 108 3.02 20.73 -4.59
CA ASN A 108 4.24 20.31 -5.28
C ASN A 108 5.16 19.42 -4.42
N GLU A 109 5.29 19.70 -3.12
CA GLU A 109 6.10 18.89 -2.21
C GLU A 109 5.45 17.52 -1.95
N LEU A 110 4.12 17.52 -1.82
CA LEU A 110 3.33 16.30 -1.66
C LEU A 110 3.40 15.42 -2.91
N SER A 111 3.32 15.99 -4.10
CA SER A 111 3.50 15.28 -5.37
C SER A 111 4.88 14.62 -5.46
N GLY A 112 5.94 15.29 -4.97
CA GLY A 112 7.28 14.71 -4.88
C GLY A 112 7.36 13.50 -3.94
N LEU A 113 6.66 13.53 -2.81
CA LEU A 113 6.58 12.40 -1.88
C LEU A 113 5.84 11.21 -2.49
N VAL A 114 4.72 11.46 -3.18
CA VAL A 114 3.94 10.43 -3.88
C VAL A 114 4.77 9.77 -4.99
N LEU A 115 5.49 10.56 -5.78
CA LEU A 115 6.37 10.06 -6.84
C LEU A 115 7.49 9.18 -6.27
N ASN A 116 8.12 9.61 -5.17
CA ASN A 116 9.15 8.83 -4.49
C ASN A 116 8.61 7.52 -3.94
N TYR A 117 7.42 7.54 -3.32
CA TYR A 117 6.74 6.33 -2.87
C TYR A 117 6.43 5.37 -4.03
N LYS A 118 5.93 5.89 -5.14
CA LYS A 118 5.65 5.10 -6.36
C LYS A 118 6.89 4.42 -6.90
N LYS A 119 8.02 5.13 -6.93
CA LYS A 119 9.33 4.59 -7.33
C LYS A 119 9.81 3.47 -6.39
N ILE A 120 9.65 3.64 -5.08
CA ILE A 120 9.95 2.60 -4.09
C ILE A 120 9.09 1.37 -4.34
N CYS A 121 7.77 1.54 -4.50
CA CYS A 121 6.86 0.42 -4.77
C CYS A 121 7.17 -0.31 -6.08
N GLN A 122 7.61 0.39 -7.14
CA GLN A 122 8.00 -0.22 -8.40
C GLN A 122 9.28 -1.05 -8.25
N ASN A 123 10.29 -0.51 -7.60
CA ASN A 123 11.54 -1.24 -7.34
C ASN A 123 11.30 -2.48 -6.46
N GLU A 124 10.47 -2.34 -5.42
CA GLU A 124 10.16 -3.45 -4.54
C GLU A 124 9.44 -4.59 -5.26
N LYS A 125 8.55 -4.32 -6.21
CA LYS A 125 7.86 -5.37 -6.96
C LYS A 125 8.84 -6.34 -7.62
N LEU A 126 9.87 -5.82 -8.28
CA LEU A 126 10.87 -6.64 -8.96
C LEU A 126 11.69 -7.44 -7.95
N TRP A 127 12.23 -6.77 -6.93
CA TRP A 127 13.04 -7.42 -5.92
C TRP A 127 12.26 -8.45 -5.09
N THR A 128 11.01 -8.17 -4.75
CA THR A 128 10.14 -9.10 -4.01
C THR A 128 9.93 -10.39 -4.79
N ILE A 129 9.66 -10.31 -6.10
CA ILE A 129 9.49 -11.52 -6.93
C ILE A 129 10.76 -12.38 -6.90
N VAL A 130 11.93 -11.75 -7.10
CA VAL A 130 13.22 -12.47 -7.13
C VAL A 130 13.52 -13.09 -5.75
N ILE A 131 13.37 -12.34 -4.67
CA ILE A 131 13.63 -12.79 -3.30
C ILE A 131 12.69 -13.93 -2.92
N VAL A 132 11.39 -13.78 -3.19
CA VAL A 132 10.38 -14.81 -2.88
C VAL A 132 10.65 -16.08 -3.69
N ALA A 133 10.89 -15.97 -5.00
CA ALA A 133 11.20 -17.13 -5.84
C ALA A 133 12.47 -17.86 -5.37
N THR A 134 13.54 -17.12 -5.07
CA THR A 134 14.80 -17.70 -4.56
C THR A 134 14.59 -18.36 -3.20
N GLY A 135 13.82 -17.74 -2.31
CA GLY A 135 13.50 -18.29 -1.00
C GLY A 135 12.68 -19.58 -1.09
N PHE A 136 11.67 -19.61 -1.95
CA PHE A 136 10.88 -20.83 -2.19
C PHE A 136 11.74 -21.95 -2.75
N ILE A 137 12.54 -21.69 -3.77
CA ILE A 137 13.44 -22.68 -4.36
C ILE A 137 14.40 -23.22 -3.31
N SER A 138 15.04 -22.35 -2.52
CA SER A 138 15.97 -22.74 -1.45
C SER A 138 15.29 -23.56 -0.36
N PHE A 139 14.06 -23.18 0.03
CA PHE A 139 13.24 -23.92 0.99
C PHE A 139 12.96 -25.35 0.50
N TYR A 140 12.49 -25.50 -0.75
CA TYR A 140 12.19 -26.81 -1.30
C TYR A 140 13.43 -27.68 -1.47
N ILE A 141 14.54 -27.13 -1.96
CA ILE A 141 15.80 -27.89 -2.07
C ILE A 141 16.24 -28.37 -0.68
N SER A 142 16.13 -27.53 0.35
CA SER A 142 16.50 -27.89 1.71
C SER A 142 15.58 -28.96 2.30
N GLU A 143 14.27 -28.85 2.14
CA GLU A 143 13.31 -29.79 2.73
C GLU A 143 13.22 -31.10 1.96
N LEU A 144 13.04 -31.07 0.65
CA LEU A 144 12.87 -32.28 -0.15
C LEU A 144 14.19 -33.00 -0.42
N GLY A 145 15.30 -32.26 -0.55
CA GLY A 145 16.61 -32.85 -0.86
C GLY A 145 17.36 -33.40 0.35
N PHE A 146 17.19 -32.78 1.51
CA PHE A 146 18.03 -33.06 2.69
C PHE A 146 17.27 -33.43 3.96
N ASN A 147 15.93 -33.31 3.99
CA ASN A 147 15.16 -33.70 5.17
C ASN A 147 14.80 -35.21 5.12
N PRO A 148 15.31 -36.02 6.03
CA PRO A 148 15.06 -37.46 6.01
C PRO A 148 13.57 -37.84 6.19
N CYS A 149 12.76 -36.96 6.78
CA CYS A 149 11.33 -37.19 6.95
C CYS A 149 10.55 -37.26 5.63
N TYR A 150 11.08 -36.71 4.54
CA TYR A 150 10.42 -36.64 3.22
C TYR A 150 11.03 -37.59 2.18
N GLN A 151 12.24 -38.12 2.43
CA GLN A 151 13.02 -38.89 1.43
C GLN A 151 12.38 -40.22 0.97
N PHE A 152 11.40 -40.74 1.69
CA PHE A 152 10.90 -42.12 1.43
C PHE A 152 9.38 -42.24 1.26
N GLU A 153 8.59 -41.17 1.37
CA GLU A 153 7.13 -41.23 1.22
C GLU A 153 6.61 -40.29 0.15
N VAL A 154 6.36 -40.83 -1.04
CA VAL A 154 5.79 -40.06 -2.18
C VAL A 154 4.47 -39.36 -1.82
N SER A 155 3.64 -39.97 -0.99
CA SER A 155 2.36 -39.41 -0.52
C SER A 155 2.55 -38.12 0.29
N ARG A 156 3.57 -38.06 1.16
CA ARG A 156 3.88 -36.88 1.96
C ARG A 156 4.43 -35.73 1.06
N VAL A 157 5.30 -36.09 0.12
CA VAL A 157 5.83 -35.09 -0.84
C VAL A 157 4.70 -34.48 -1.66
N LEU A 158 3.78 -35.31 -2.18
CA LEU A 158 2.61 -34.82 -2.93
C LEU A 158 1.69 -33.95 -2.09
N LEU A 159 1.48 -34.28 -0.81
CA LEU A 159 0.67 -33.46 0.10
C LEU A 159 1.31 -32.10 0.37
N VAL A 160 2.61 -32.05 0.67
CA VAL A 160 3.34 -30.81 0.91
C VAL A 160 3.34 -29.93 -0.33
N VAL A 161 3.66 -30.49 -1.51
CA VAL A 161 3.66 -29.75 -2.78
C VAL A 161 2.24 -29.26 -3.10
N GLY A 162 1.21 -30.09 -2.92
CA GLY A 162 -0.17 -29.71 -3.17
C GLY A 162 -0.66 -28.59 -2.27
N LEU A 163 -0.42 -28.67 -0.96
CA LEU A 163 -0.76 -27.61 0.00
C LEU A 163 -0.03 -26.31 -0.33
N THR A 164 1.24 -26.39 -0.70
CA THR A 164 2.02 -25.19 -1.04
C THR A 164 1.53 -24.54 -2.32
N LEU A 165 1.16 -25.31 -3.34
CA LEU A 165 0.57 -24.77 -4.56
C LEU A 165 -0.74 -24.03 -4.28
N ILE A 166 -1.62 -24.63 -3.47
CA ILE A 166 -2.88 -23.99 -3.07
C ILE A 166 -2.61 -22.69 -2.33
N THR A 167 -1.72 -22.71 -1.34
CA THR A 167 -1.34 -21.51 -0.57
C THR A 167 -0.75 -20.45 -1.46
N PHE A 168 0.09 -20.82 -2.43
CA PHE A 168 0.67 -19.90 -3.40
C PHE A 168 -0.39 -19.23 -4.28
N VAL A 169 -1.36 -20.00 -4.80
CA VAL A 169 -2.46 -19.47 -5.62
C VAL A 169 -3.30 -18.47 -4.83
N ILE A 170 -3.64 -18.79 -3.58
CA ILE A 170 -4.39 -17.89 -2.69
C ILE A 170 -3.59 -16.62 -2.39
N ALA A 171 -2.32 -16.76 -2.00
CA ALA A 171 -1.45 -15.63 -1.69
C ALA A 171 -1.24 -14.71 -2.92
N PHE A 172 -1.09 -15.31 -4.11
CA PHE A 172 -0.95 -14.58 -5.36
C PHE A 172 -2.24 -13.80 -5.72
N GLY A 173 -3.40 -14.40 -5.54
CA GLY A 173 -4.70 -13.75 -5.74
C GLY A 173 -4.89 -12.54 -4.81
N ILE A 174 -4.62 -12.72 -3.52
CA ILE A 174 -4.67 -11.64 -2.52
C ILE A 174 -3.65 -10.54 -2.86
N GLY A 175 -2.44 -10.92 -3.26
CA GLY A 175 -1.39 -9.97 -3.65
C GLY A 175 -1.78 -9.10 -4.84
N ILE A 176 -2.35 -9.69 -5.91
CA ILE A 176 -2.85 -8.93 -7.07
C ILE A 176 -3.97 -7.98 -6.66
N TRP A 177 -4.91 -8.44 -5.84
CA TRP A 177 -6.01 -7.61 -5.37
C TRP A 177 -5.50 -6.40 -4.56
N GLN A 178 -4.56 -6.62 -3.64
CA GLN A 178 -3.93 -5.55 -2.86
C GLN A 178 -3.19 -4.55 -3.75
N ILE A 179 -2.42 -5.04 -4.73
CA ILE A 179 -1.67 -4.18 -5.66
C ILE A 179 -2.62 -3.29 -6.47
N ARG A 180 -3.72 -3.85 -6.98
CA ARG A 180 -4.73 -3.10 -7.74
C ARG A 180 -5.38 -2.01 -6.88
N ARG A 181 -5.84 -2.37 -5.68
CA ARG A 181 -6.46 -1.42 -4.75
C ARG A 181 -5.50 -0.30 -4.37
N HIS A 182 -4.25 -0.64 -4.10
CA HIS A 182 -3.22 0.32 -3.75
C HIS A 182 -2.90 1.29 -4.92
N ALA A 183 -2.86 0.76 -6.15
CA ALA A 183 -2.65 1.58 -7.34
C ALA A 183 -3.80 2.57 -7.58
N GLN A 184 -5.06 2.15 -7.34
CA GLN A 184 -6.23 3.03 -7.43
C GLN A 184 -6.17 4.17 -6.41
N GLN A 185 -5.89 3.86 -5.14
CA GLN A 185 -5.75 4.87 -4.09
C GLN A 185 -4.63 5.88 -4.40
N LEU A 186 -3.52 5.39 -4.96
CA LEU A 186 -2.40 6.25 -5.34
C LEU A 186 -2.76 7.19 -6.50
N GLN A 187 -3.52 6.70 -7.49
CA GLN A 187 -4.04 7.52 -8.58
C GLN A 187 -5.03 8.59 -8.08
N GLU A 188 -5.88 8.26 -7.11
CA GLU A 188 -6.80 9.23 -6.49
C GLU A 188 -6.04 10.34 -5.78
N ILE A 189 -4.94 10.01 -5.08
CA ILE A 189 -4.08 11.02 -4.44
C ILE A 189 -3.40 11.89 -5.49
N GLU A 190 -2.80 11.29 -6.54
CA GLU A 190 -2.14 12.04 -7.62
C GLU A 190 -3.13 13.02 -8.26
N ARG A 191 -4.32 12.55 -8.61
CA ARG A 191 -5.37 13.38 -9.21
C ARG A 191 -5.83 14.51 -8.28
N GLY A 192 -6.08 14.21 -7.01
CA GLY A 192 -6.47 15.22 -6.03
C GLY A 192 -5.39 16.28 -5.82
N LEU A 193 -4.10 15.92 -5.86
CA LEU A 193 -3.01 16.87 -5.76
C LEU A 193 -2.87 17.74 -7.03
N GLU A 194 -3.12 17.19 -8.21
CA GLU A 194 -3.15 17.97 -9.47
C GLU A 194 -4.30 18.98 -9.45
N GLU A 195 -5.51 18.54 -9.06
CA GLU A 195 -6.67 19.43 -8.92
C GLU A 195 -6.40 20.55 -7.89
N LEU A 196 -5.83 20.23 -6.72
CA LEU A 196 -5.46 21.23 -5.71
C LEU A 196 -4.41 22.23 -6.21
N ARG A 197 -3.48 21.79 -7.04
CA ARG A 197 -2.45 22.64 -7.64
C ARG A 197 -3.03 23.71 -8.58
N GLU A 198 -4.16 23.42 -9.24
CA GLU A 198 -4.85 24.39 -10.09
C GLU A 198 -5.44 25.53 -9.27
N PHE A 199 -5.85 25.27 -8.03
CA PHE A 199 -6.34 26.29 -7.09
C PHE A 199 -5.23 27.10 -6.39
N GLU A 200 -3.97 26.66 -6.47
CA GLU A 200 -2.82 27.36 -5.89
C GLU A 200 -2.16 28.35 -6.88
N LYS A 201 -2.59 28.36 -8.15
CA LYS A 201 -2.12 29.30 -9.19
C LYS A 201 -2.94 30.56 -9.20
#